data_a290593b6099c76bc2a6f93b2d32eb07
#
_entry.id   a290593b6099c76bc2a6f93b2d32eb07
#
_cell.length_a   1.000
_cell.length_b   1.000
_cell.length_c   1.000
_cell.angle_alpha   90.00
_cell.angle_beta   90.00
_cell.angle_gamma   90.00
#
_symmetry.space_group_name_H-M   'P 1'
#
loop_
_entity.id
_entity.type
_entity.pdbx_description
1 polymer ?
#
loop_
_entity_poly.entity_id
_entity_poly.type
_entity_poly.pdbx_seq_one_letter_code
_entity_poly.pdbx_strand_id
1 'polypeptide(L)'
;MNKYAVIIGEAPEDYRMKKTEEMYDFLRSDKGSSIPSGNIIGFPQGVSELMLEAVLDRMFNEETKAILLYFCTKTPVSNDSPTLFIGGEEIRFDVIQHYQNLAKKLEIDLQVIYDVCSEFISEDELGYKKIS
;
A
#
# COMPACT_ATOMS: atom_id res chain seq x y z
N MET A 1 -12.28 8.80 16.63
CA MET A 1 -12.30 8.63 15.19
C MET A 1 -11.32 7.55 14.77
N ASN A 2 -11.63 6.87 13.70
CA ASN A 2 -10.88 5.68 13.30
C ASN A 2 -9.76 5.97 12.32
N LYS A 3 -8.67 5.21 12.47
CA LYS A 3 -7.56 5.24 11.53
C LYS A 3 -7.41 3.85 10.95
N TYR A 4 -7.17 3.78 9.65
CA TYR A 4 -7.03 2.51 8.93
C TYR A 4 -5.78 2.50 8.07
N ALA A 5 -5.32 1.31 7.73
CA ALA A 5 -4.23 1.14 6.79
C ALA A 5 -4.48 -0.06 5.91
N VAL A 6 -4.12 0.06 4.64
CA VAL A 6 -4.16 -1.04 3.69
C VAL A 6 -2.74 -1.19 3.15
N ILE A 7 -2.17 -2.37 3.31
CA ILE A 7 -0.80 -2.67 2.89
C ILE A 7 -0.87 -3.67 1.75
N ILE A 8 -0.42 -3.26 0.58
CA ILE A 8 -0.48 -4.09 -0.62
C ILE A 8 0.94 -4.37 -1.07
N GLY A 9 1.29 -5.63 -1.18
CA GLY A 9 2.65 -6.02 -1.49
C GLY A 9 2.80 -6.80 -2.77
N GLU A 10 3.98 -6.69 -3.37
CA GLU A 10 4.38 -7.48 -4.50
C GLU A 10 5.89 -7.62 -4.41
N ALA A 11 6.39 -8.65 -3.86
CA ALA A 11 7.83 -8.86 -3.75
C ALA A 11 8.07 -10.35 -3.67
N PRO A 12 9.31 -10.81 -3.83
CA PRO A 12 9.60 -12.20 -3.53
C PRO A 12 9.09 -12.51 -2.13
N GLU A 13 8.62 -13.71 -1.94
CA GLU A 13 7.88 -14.05 -0.74
C GLU A 13 8.58 -13.64 0.55
N ASP A 14 9.85 -13.99 0.70
CA ASP A 14 10.58 -13.68 1.93
C ASP A 14 10.63 -12.20 2.19
N TYR A 15 10.90 -11.44 1.15
CA TYR A 15 11.04 -10.02 1.30
C TYR A 15 9.72 -9.34 1.55
N ARG A 16 8.70 -9.78 0.82
CA ARG A 16 7.36 -9.21 0.97
C ARG A 16 6.88 -9.38 2.41
N MET A 17 7.07 -10.56 2.96
CA MET A 17 6.66 -10.81 4.33
C MET A 17 7.38 -9.91 5.30
N LYS A 18 8.69 -9.78 5.13
CA LYS A 18 9.48 -8.93 6.02
C LYS A 18 9.05 -7.48 5.94
N LYS A 19 8.86 -6.97 4.73
CA LYS A 19 8.52 -5.57 4.54
C LYS A 19 7.13 -5.24 5.07
N THR A 20 6.17 -6.11 4.81
CA THR A 20 4.81 -5.88 5.28
C THR A 20 4.73 -6.01 6.79
N GLU A 21 5.50 -6.93 7.38
CA GLU A 21 5.54 -7.06 8.83
C GLU A 21 6.15 -5.81 9.47
N GLU A 22 7.23 -5.30 8.90
CA GLU A 22 7.86 -4.09 9.40
C GLU A 22 6.90 -2.91 9.35
N MET A 23 6.18 -2.77 8.25
CA MET A 23 5.22 -1.69 8.11
C MET A 23 4.06 -1.88 9.09
N TYR A 24 3.59 -3.09 9.24
CA TYR A 24 2.51 -3.41 10.16
C TYR A 24 2.90 -3.04 11.59
N ASP A 25 4.09 -3.45 12.01
CA ASP A 25 4.57 -3.16 13.36
C ASP A 25 4.78 -1.66 13.56
N PHE A 26 5.31 -0.98 12.54
CA PHE A 26 5.50 0.46 12.61
C PHE A 26 4.17 1.19 12.79
N LEU A 27 3.16 0.82 12.01
CA LEU A 27 1.86 1.50 12.07
C LEU A 27 1.14 1.30 13.40
N ARG A 28 1.42 0.20 14.08
CA ARG A 28 0.83 -0.06 15.39
C ARG A 28 1.56 0.70 16.50
N SER A 29 2.78 1.13 16.23
CA SER A 29 3.59 1.83 17.23
C SER A 29 3.16 3.29 17.38
N ASP A 30 3.61 3.90 18.45
CA ASP A 30 3.33 5.32 18.70
C ASP A 30 3.93 6.20 17.60
N LYS A 31 5.04 5.77 17.01
CA LYS A 31 5.69 6.52 15.95
C LYS A 31 4.91 6.43 14.64
N GLY A 32 4.12 5.39 14.47
CA GLY A 32 3.38 5.13 13.25
C GLY A 32 1.89 5.33 13.39
N SER A 33 1.45 6.26 14.23
CA SER A 33 0.05 6.64 14.36
C SER A 33 -0.80 5.73 15.23
N SER A 34 -0.23 4.70 15.82
CA SER A 34 -0.94 3.81 16.77
C SER A 34 -2.23 3.22 16.18
N ILE A 35 -2.16 2.71 14.95
CA ILE A 35 -3.32 2.13 14.32
C ILE A 35 -3.60 0.75 14.93
N PRO A 36 -4.82 0.49 15.41
CA PRO A 36 -5.13 -0.82 15.96
C PRO A 36 -4.96 -1.93 14.92
N SER A 37 -4.50 -3.09 15.36
CA SER A 37 -4.23 -4.20 14.43
C SER A 37 -5.46 -4.62 13.63
N GLY A 38 -6.64 -4.53 14.21
CA GLY A 38 -7.87 -4.86 13.48
C GLY A 38 -8.22 -3.89 12.39
N ASN A 39 -7.55 -2.73 12.34
CA ASN A 39 -7.79 -1.72 11.31
C ASN A 39 -6.69 -1.71 10.24
N ILE A 40 -5.80 -2.68 10.26
CA ILE A 40 -4.76 -2.82 9.25
C ILE A 40 -5.05 -4.06 8.41
N ILE A 41 -5.23 -3.87 7.11
CA ILE A 41 -5.54 -4.95 6.19
C ILE A 41 -4.36 -5.15 5.25
N GLY A 42 -3.87 -6.37 5.13
CA GLY A 42 -2.73 -6.69 4.30
C GLY A 42 -3.08 -7.57 3.11
N PHE A 43 -2.52 -7.23 1.94
CA PHE A 43 -2.63 -8.03 0.73
C PHE A 43 -1.21 -8.31 0.23
N PRO A 44 -0.57 -9.35 0.76
CA PRO A 44 0.86 -9.58 0.47
C PRO A 44 1.15 -10.05 -0.96
N GLN A 45 0.14 -10.40 -1.73
CA GLN A 45 0.34 -10.88 -3.10
C GLN A 45 -0.45 -10.04 -4.10
N GLY A 46 -0.70 -8.78 -3.77
CA GLY A 46 -1.49 -7.92 -4.61
C GLY A 46 -2.97 -8.03 -4.30
N VAL A 47 -3.75 -7.18 -4.91
CA VAL A 47 -5.19 -7.13 -4.68
C VAL A 47 -5.85 -6.68 -5.97
N SER A 48 -6.99 -7.25 -6.31
CA SER A 48 -7.73 -6.80 -7.48
C SER A 48 -8.31 -5.41 -7.22
N GLU A 49 -8.48 -4.66 -8.29
CA GLU A 49 -9.05 -3.31 -8.19
C GLU A 49 -10.42 -3.35 -7.52
N LEU A 50 -11.24 -4.33 -7.89
CA LEU A 50 -12.57 -4.46 -7.34
C LEU A 50 -12.56 -4.71 -5.83
N MET A 51 -11.64 -5.57 -5.38
CA MET A 51 -11.52 -5.86 -3.96
C MET A 51 -11.00 -4.64 -3.20
N LEU A 52 -10.04 -3.93 -3.79
CA LEU A 52 -9.51 -2.72 -3.16
C LEU A 52 -10.61 -1.69 -2.99
N GLU A 53 -11.45 -1.50 -4.00
CA GLU A 53 -12.58 -0.59 -3.90
C GLU A 53 -13.54 -0.99 -2.80
N ALA A 54 -13.82 -2.29 -2.70
CA ALA A 54 -14.72 -2.78 -1.66
C ALA A 54 -14.17 -2.48 -0.26
N VAL A 55 -12.86 -2.67 -0.08
CA VAL A 55 -12.22 -2.41 1.20
C VAL A 55 -12.25 -0.91 1.53
N LEU A 56 -11.88 -0.09 0.54
CA LEU A 56 -11.83 1.36 0.76
C LEU A 56 -13.22 1.93 1.00
N ASP A 57 -14.23 1.44 0.31
CA ASP A 57 -15.60 1.94 0.49
C ASP A 57 -16.08 1.74 1.93
N ARG A 58 -15.62 0.69 2.59
CA ARG A 58 -15.98 0.47 3.98
C ARG A 58 -15.29 1.44 4.91
N MET A 59 -14.09 1.89 4.53
CA MET A 59 -13.30 2.78 5.37
C MET A 59 -13.71 4.24 5.24
N PHE A 60 -14.32 4.61 4.11
CA PHE A 60 -14.71 6.01 3.86
C PHE A 60 -16.08 6.30 4.47
N ASN A 61 -16.06 6.69 5.73
CA ASN A 61 -17.30 7.03 6.45
C ASN A 61 -17.03 8.18 7.41
N GLU A 62 -18.07 8.66 8.07
CA GLU A 62 -17.97 9.84 8.92
C GLU A 62 -17.11 9.67 10.15
N GLU A 63 -16.84 8.43 10.54
CA GLU A 63 -16.04 8.17 11.74
C GLU A 63 -14.58 7.97 11.43
N THR A 64 -14.19 8.05 10.17
CA THR A 64 -12.81 7.83 9.77
C THR A 64 -12.04 9.13 9.77
N LYS A 65 -10.90 9.12 10.45
CA LYS A 65 -10.01 10.27 10.50
C LYS A 65 -8.91 10.18 9.46
N ALA A 66 -8.32 9.01 9.30
CA ALA A 66 -7.14 8.85 8.45
C ALA A 66 -7.06 7.45 7.86
N ILE A 67 -6.53 7.39 6.64
CA ILE A 67 -6.31 6.12 5.94
C ILE A 67 -4.92 6.18 5.31
N LEU A 68 -4.14 5.14 5.52
CA LEU A 68 -2.85 4.98 4.84
C LEU A 68 -2.99 3.88 3.81
N LEU A 69 -2.67 4.18 2.57
CA LEU A 69 -2.69 3.21 1.48
C LEU A 69 -1.25 3.03 1.03
N TYR A 70 -0.69 1.86 1.32
CA TYR A 70 0.72 1.59 1.10
C TYR A 70 0.89 0.50 0.04
N PHE A 71 1.63 0.84 -1.01
CA PHE A 71 1.93 -0.10 -2.09
C PHE A 71 3.42 -0.41 -2.07
N CYS A 72 3.77 -1.68 -1.89
CA CYS A 72 5.14 -2.16 -1.98
C CYS A 72 5.27 -2.91 -3.30
N THR A 73 5.87 -2.30 -4.29
CA THR A 73 5.93 -2.84 -5.65
C THR A 73 7.38 -3.01 -6.11
N LYS A 74 7.61 -3.95 -7.02
CA LYS A 74 8.91 -4.14 -7.62
C LYS A 74 9.14 -3.20 -8.80
N THR A 75 8.06 -2.73 -9.39
CA THR A 75 8.13 -1.91 -10.60
C THR A 75 8.00 -0.44 -10.23
N PRO A 76 8.92 0.42 -10.68
CA PRO A 76 8.81 1.84 -10.40
C PRO A 76 7.49 2.40 -10.93
N VAL A 77 6.89 3.28 -10.15
CA VAL A 77 5.68 3.97 -10.56
C VAL A 77 6.09 5.06 -11.54
N SER A 78 5.42 5.10 -12.69
CA SER A 78 5.71 6.05 -13.74
C SER A 78 4.52 6.96 -14.01
N ASN A 79 4.80 8.24 -14.24
CA ASN A 79 3.73 9.18 -14.57
C ASN A 79 3.15 8.91 -15.96
N ASP A 80 3.87 8.18 -16.80
CA ASP A 80 3.40 7.87 -18.14
C ASP A 80 2.46 6.68 -18.15
N SER A 81 2.38 5.94 -17.08
CA SER A 81 1.52 4.76 -17.00
C SER A 81 0.21 5.11 -16.32
N PRO A 82 -0.93 4.79 -16.92
CA PRO A 82 -2.22 5.04 -16.29
C PRO A 82 -2.57 4.00 -15.23
N THR A 83 -1.72 3.01 -15.04
CA THR A 83 -2.02 1.85 -14.22
C THR A 83 -0.85 1.46 -13.34
N LEU A 84 -1.15 1.12 -12.09
CA LEU A 84 -0.19 0.52 -11.19
C LEU A 84 -0.36 -0.98 -11.30
N PHE A 85 0.74 -1.70 -11.54
CA PHE A 85 0.72 -3.14 -11.67
C PHE A 85 1.42 -3.75 -10.46
N ILE A 86 0.69 -4.54 -9.69
CA ILE A 86 1.24 -5.08 -8.46
C ILE A 86 0.65 -6.47 -8.17
N GLY A 87 1.52 -7.45 -8.01
CA GLY A 87 1.08 -8.82 -7.72
C GLY A 87 0.25 -9.43 -8.84
N GLY A 88 0.51 -9.04 -10.09
CA GLY A 88 -0.25 -9.56 -11.22
C GLY A 88 -1.59 -8.87 -11.44
N GLU A 89 -1.91 -7.88 -10.61
CA GLU A 89 -3.17 -7.17 -10.70
C GLU A 89 -2.94 -5.75 -11.19
N GLU A 90 -3.89 -5.22 -11.93
CA GLU A 90 -3.84 -3.85 -12.42
C GLU A 90 -4.77 -2.97 -11.61
N ILE A 91 -4.24 -1.84 -11.16
CA ILE A 91 -5.03 -0.85 -10.42
C ILE A 91 -4.83 0.48 -11.15
N ARG A 92 -5.92 1.02 -11.69
CA ARG A 92 -5.83 2.27 -12.44
C ARG A 92 -5.62 3.45 -11.48
N PHE A 93 -4.77 4.36 -11.88
CA PHE A 93 -4.51 5.54 -11.05
C PHE A 93 -5.74 6.43 -10.89
N ASP A 94 -6.66 6.40 -11.84
CA ASP A 94 -7.87 7.19 -11.69
C ASP A 94 -8.77 6.64 -10.57
N VAL A 95 -8.68 5.36 -10.26
CA VAL A 95 -9.39 4.80 -9.11
C VAL A 95 -8.79 5.37 -7.82
N ILE A 96 -7.46 5.40 -7.75
CA ILE A 96 -6.79 5.99 -6.58
C ILE A 96 -7.13 7.46 -6.48
N GLN A 97 -7.14 8.16 -7.61
CA GLN A 97 -7.49 9.59 -7.64
C GLN A 97 -8.93 9.81 -7.16
N HIS A 98 -9.83 8.90 -7.50
CA HIS A 98 -11.21 8.98 -7.04
C HIS A 98 -11.27 9.01 -5.52
N TYR A 99 -10.52 8.13 -4.86
CA TYR A 99 -10.52 8.08 -3.40
C TYR A 99 -9.78 9.27 -2.79
N GLN A 100 -8.77 9.78 -3.46
CA GLN A 100 -8.11 11.00 -3.01
C GLN A 100 -9.08 12.18 -3.02
N ASN A 101 -9.90 12.28 -4.06
CA ASN A 101 -10.89 13.34 -4.16
C ASN A 101 -12.00 13.16 -3.11
N LEU A 102 -12.42 11.93 -2.91
CA LEU A 102 -13.44 11.62 -1.92
C LEU A 102 -12.94 11.93 -0.51
N ALA A 103 -11.67 11.64 -0.25
CA ALA A 103 -11.06 11.94 1.04
C ALA A 103 -11.08 13.44 1.33
N LYS A 104 -10.77 14.26 0.33
CA LYS A 104 -10.84 15.71 0.50
C LYS A 104 -12.25 16.16 0.82
N LYS A 105 -13.22 15.57 0.16
CA LYS A 105 -14.60 15.93 0.34
C LYS A 105 -15.10 15.56 1.74
N LEU A 106 -14.66 14.44 2.25
CA LEU A 106 -15.09 13.95 3.56
C LEU A 106 -14.13 14.37 4.68
N GLU A 107 -13.10 15.15 4.36
CA GLU A 107 -12.09 15.61 5.33
C GLU A 107 -11.38 14.44 6.00
N ILE A 108 -11.08 13.40 5.23
CA ILE A 108 -10.29 12.27 5.69
C ILE A 108 -8.85 12.48 5.24
N ASP A 109 -7.90 12.26 6.14
CA ASP A 109 -6.48 12.35 5.81
C ASP A 109 -6.08 11.05 5.13
N LEU A 110 -5.99 11.06 3.81
CA LEU A 110 -5.57 9.90 3.03
C LEU A 110 -4.14 10.09 2.54
N GLN A 111 -3.27 9.18 2.94
CA GLN A 111 -1.89 9.15 2.47
C GLN A 111 -1.72 7.94 1.56
N VAL A 112 -1.12 8.14 0.40
CA VAL A 112 -0.82 7.07 -0.54
C VAL A 112 0.69 7.02 -0.70
N ILE A 113 1.28 5.86 -0.38
CA ILE A 113 2.72 5.68 -0.45
C ILE A 113 3.05 4.59 -1.47
N TYR A 114 3.95 4.89 -2.38
CA TYR A 114 4.47 3.92 -3.35
C TYR A 114 5.91 3.62 -2.96
N ASP A 115 6.15 2.42 -2.46
CA ASP A 115 7.47 2.01 -2.03
C ASP A 115 8.01 1.01 -3.04
N VAL A 116 9.03 1.41 -3.80
CA VAL A 116 9.64 0.55 -4.80
C VAL A 116 10.67 -0.32 -4.11
N CYS A 117 10.46 -1.62 -4.18
CA CYS A 117 11.25 -2.58 -3.44
C CYS A 117 12.38 -3.17 -4.28
N SER A 118 13.03 -2.34 -5.08
CA SER A 118 14.09 -2.82 -5.96
C SER A 118 15.28 -3.40 -5.21
N GLU A 119 15.51 -2.92 -4.01
CA GLU A 119 16.60 -3.46 -3.20
C GLU A 119 16.35 -4.90 -2.76
N PHE A 120 15.16 -5.40 -3.04
CA PHE A 120 14.81 -6.75 -2.65
C PHE A 120 14.84 -7.73 -3.79
N ILE A 121 15.29 -7.28 -4.92
CA ILE A 121 15.61 -8.18 -5.99
C ILE A 121 16.84 -8.92 -5.51
N SER A 122 16.88 -10.23 -5.68
CA SER A 122 17.99 -11.04 -5.20
C SER A 122 19.28 -10.63 -5.90
N GLU A 123 20.41 -10.90 -5.25
CA GLU A 123 21.70 -10.62 -5.84
C GLU A 123 21.87 -11.32 -7.18
N ASP A 124 21.33 -12.53 -7.30
CA ASP A 124 21.39 -13.26 -8.55
C ASP A 124 20.69 -12.50 -9.67
N GLU A 125 19.54 -11.93 -9.36
CA GLU A 125 18.78 -11.16 -10.34
C GLU A 125 19.50 -9.88 -10.72
N LEU A 126 20.18 -9.27 -9.77
CA LEU A 126 20.91 -8.04 -10.02
C LEU A 126 22.19 -8.30 -10.78
N GLY A 127 22.74 -9.46 -10.65
CA GLY A 127 24.00 -9.75 -11.27
C GLY A 127 25.16 -9.09 -10.58
N TYR A 128 25.00 -8.68 -9.38
CA TYR A 128 26.08 -8.05 -8.70
C TYR A 128 25.82 -7.79 -7.28
N LYS A 129 25.91 -7.33 -6.86
CA LYS A 129 25.72 -6.88 -6.00
C LYS A 129 25.43 -6.16 -5.32
N LYS A 130 25.57 -6.49 -5.26
CA LYS A 130 25.18 -5.95 -4.52
C LYS A 130 25.71 -4.80 -4.26
N ILE A 131 25.20 -4.12 -4.40
CA ILE A 131 25.75 -2.99 -4.27
C ILE A 131 25.85 -2.69 -2.96
N SER A 132 26.20 -3.07 -2.56
CA SER A 132 26.28 -2.84 -1.36
C SER A 132 26.47 -2.34 -0.72
#